data_30a2c2b3214357ae532403f613db453a
#
_entry.id   30a2c2b3214357ae532403f613db453a
#
_cell.length_a   1.000
_cell.length_b   1.000
_cell.length_c   1.000
_cell.angle_alpha   90.00
_cell.angle_beta   90.00
_cell.angle_gamma   90.00
#
_symmetry.space_group_name_H-M   'P 1'
#
loop_
_entity.id
_entity.type
_entity.pdbx_description
1 polymer ?
#
loop_
_entity_poly.entity_id
_entity_poly.type
_entity_poly.pdbx_seq_one_letter_code
_entity_poly.pdbx_strand_id
1 'polypeptide(L)'
;MIYNTTPNFDRQEYLKFIQARTIKKTASGLGFFVFAYFATMLVLSYVFIFISFLATSFKSIDTVAMFYMEIFISVFSAFVPGLFYFLISRRSISDTIKTSYVRQKELWAIVFVGMAVAMVANTASEMIQTNFSFFGLQNTLDMTSKANTPLEIVLYIISTAVVPAFAEEFAFRGILMGTLRRFGDAFAIIASAIV
;
A
#
# COMPACT_ATOMS: atom_id res chain seq x y z
N MET A 1 -22.30 56.29 25.94
CA MET A 1 -21.18 55.31 26.02
C MET A 1 -21.61 54.06 25.28
N ILE A 2 -21.17 53.92 24.03
CA ILE A 2 -21.46 52.70 23.21
C ILE A 2 -20.28 51.79 23.41
N TYR A 3 -20.48 50.70 24.20
CA TYR A 3 -19.49 49.64 24.31
C TYR A 3 -19.46 48.89 22.99
N ASN A 4 -18.44 49.16 22.22
CA ASN A 4 -18.05 48.35 21.06
C ASN A 4 -17.42 47.05 21.55
N THR A 5 -18.23 46.09 21.96
CA THR A 5 -17.80 44.70 22.16
C THR A 5 -17.74 44.00 20.81
N THR A 6 -16.73 44.32 20.00
CA THR A 6 -16.32 43.36 18.97
C THR A 6 -15.89 42.11 19.71
N PRO A 7 -16.50 40.93 19.44
CA PRO A 7 -16.01 39.68 20.05
C PRO A 7 -14.58 39.51 19.57
N ASN A 8 -13.65 39.50 20.54
CA ASN A 8 -12.26 39.15 20.33
C ASN A 8 -12.27 37.68 19.91
N PHE A 9 -12.56 37.46 18.64
CA PHE A 9 -12.47 36.13 18.06
C PHE A 9 -11.01 35.74 18.17
N ASP A 10 -10.70 34.88 19.11
CA ASP A 10 -9.32 34.50 19.38
C ASP A 10 -8.76 33.84 18.10
N ARG A 11 -7.92 34.61 17.40
CA ARG A 11 -7.28 34.19 16.15
C ARG A 11 -6.63 32.82 16.28
N GLN A 12 -6.17 32.50 17.49
CA GLN A 12 -5.57 31.22 17.78
C GLN A 12 -6.58 30.07 17.82
N GLU A 13 -7.78 30.30 18.38
CA GLU A 13 -8.86 29.32 18.38
C GLU A 13 -9.35 29.04 16.96
N TYR A 14 -9.53 30.08 16.17
CA TYR A 14 -9.92 29.95 14.76
C TYR A 14 -8.90 29.15 13.94
N LEU A 15 -7.60 29.41 14.12
CA LEU A 15 -6.55 28.68 13.44
C LEU A 15 -6.51 27.20 13.86
N LYS A 16 -6.68 26.91 15.16
CA LYS A 16 -6.80 25.53 15.67
C LYS A 16 -7.99 24.80 15.07
N PHE A 17 -9.15 25.47 14.98
CA PHE A 17 -10.35 24.91 14.38
C PHE A 17 -10.16 24.56 12.89
N ILE A 18 -9.55 25.47 12.10
CA ILE A 18 -9.25 25.21 10.69
C ILE A 18 -8.25 24.07 10.54
N GLN A 19 -7.20 24.04 11.38
CA GLN A 19 -6.23 22.96 11.38
C GLN A 19 -6.90 21.61 11.67
N ALA A 20 -7.70 21.51 12.72
CA ALA A 20 -8.42 20.29 13.10
C ALA A 20 -9.35 19.82 11.97
N ARG A 21 -10.09 20.73 11.35
CA ARG A 21 -10.96 20.41 10.20
C ARG A 21 -10.16 19.90 8.99
N THR A 22 -9.01 20.51 8.73
CA THR A 22 -8.12 20.10 7.63
C THR A 22 -7.52 18.72 7.88
N ILE A 23 -7.08 18.45 9.11
CA ILE A 23 -6.58 17.15 9.53
C ILE A 23 -7.66 16.08 9.37
N LYS A 24 -8.86 16.33 9.90
CA LYS A 24 -9.99 15.39 9.80
C LYS A 24 -10.36 15.07 8.36
N LYS A 25 -10.46 16.09 7.49
CA LYS A 25 -10.76 15.89 6.06
C LYS A 25 -9.69 15.05 5.35
N THR A 26 -8.41 15.29 5.67
CA THR A 26 -7.30 14.55 5.07
C THR A 26 -7.25 13.12 5.58
N ALA A 27 -7.38 12.93 6.89
CA ALA A 27 -7.39 11.59 7.49
C ALA A 27 -8.55 10.75 6.93
N SER A 28 -9.74 11.34 6.81
CA SER A 28 -10.88 10.64 6.19
C SER A 28 -10.63 10.27 4.73
N GLY A 29 -10.04 11.18 3.93
CA GLY A 29 -9.69 10.90 2.54
C GLY A 29 -8.63 9.81 2.39
N LEU A 30 -7.61 9.81 3.24
CA LEU A 30 -6.58 8.78 3.26
C LEU A 30 -7.11 7.44 3.76
N GLY A 31 -7.94 7.44 4.81
CA GLY A 31 -8.59 6.22 5.28
C GLY A 31 -9.48 5.60 4.21
N PHE A 32 -10.22 6.42 3.46
CA PHE A 32 -10.97 5.94 2.31
C PHE A 32 -10.06 5.37 1.20
N PHE A 33 -8.93 6.02 0.92
CA PHE A 33 -7.95 5.51 -0.05
C PHE A 33 -7.40 4.14 0.36
N VAL A 34 -6.95 3.99 1.61
CA VAL A 34 -6.43 2.72 2.13
C VAL A 34 -7.50 1.64 2.09
N PHE A 35 -8.72 1.95 2.53
CA PHE A 35 -9.85 1.02 2.44
C PHE A 35 -10.13 0.61 0.99
N ALA A 36 -10.17 1.58 0.05
CA ALA A 36 -10.40 1.32 -1.35
C ALA A 36 -9.27 0.45 -1.98
N TYR A 37 -8.02 0.67 -1.57
CA TYR A 37 -6.89 -0.16 -2.00
C TYR A 37 -7.09 -1.63 -1.63
N PHE A 38 -7.34 -1.92 -0.36
CA PHE A 38 -7.56 -3.30 0.09
C PHE A 38 -8.87 -3.89 -0.47
N ALA A 39 -9.94 -3.11 -0.53
CA ALA A 39 -11.20 -3.55 -1.12
C ALA A 39 -11.05 -3.92 -2.60
N THR A 40 -10.33 -3.10 -3.38
CA THR A 40 -10.07 -3.38 -4.79
C THR A 40 -9.22 -4.64 -4.95
N MET A 41 -8.18 -4.81 -4.13
CA MET A 41 -7.34 -6.00 -4.12
C MET A 41 -8.18 -7.26 -3.86
N LEU A 42 -9.03 -7.25 -2.83
CA LEU A 42 -9.89 -8.38 -2.49
C LEU A 42 -10.92 -8.67 -3.59
N VAL A 43 -11.60 -7.64 -4.09
CA VAL A 43 -12.62 -7.80 -5.13
C VAL A 43 -12.00 -8.39 -6.41
N LEU A 44 -10.86 -7.86 -6.86
CA LEU A 44 -10.17 -8.37 -8.03
C LEU A 44 -9.73 -9.83 -7.84
N SER A 45 -9.21 -10.18 -6.66
CA SER A 45 -8.79 -11.55 -6.34
C SER A 45 -9.98 -12.52 -6.40
N TYR A 46 -11.12 -12.15 -5.80
CA TYR A 46 -12.32 -13.01 -5.85
C TYR A 46 -12.93 -13.10 -7.25
N VAL A 47 -13.05 -11.98 -7.96
CA VAL A 47 -13.53 -11.97 -9.35
C VAL A 47 -12.68 -12.89 -10.22
N PHE A 48 -11.37 -12.82 -9.98
CA PHE A 48 -10.41 -13.61 -10.71
C PHE A 48 -10.52 -15.11 -10.42
N ILE A 49 -10.60 -15.50 -9.13
CA ILE A 49 -10.84 -16.89 -8.73
C ILE A 49 -12.13 -17.39 -9.37
N PHE A 50 -13.19 -16.57 -9.37
CA PHE A 50 -14.47 -16.92 -9.95
C PHE A 50 -14.41 -17.14 -11.48
N ILE A 51 -13.74 -16.22 -12.21
CA ILE A 51 -13.55 -16.35 -13.67
C ILE A 51 -12.71 -17.60 -13.99
N SER A 52 -11.67 -17.83 -13.24
CA SER A 52 -10.80 -19.00 -13.42
C SER A 52 -11.55 -20.30 -13.18
N PHE A 53 -12.38 -20.34 -12.15
CA PHE A 53 -13.25 -21.47 -11.87
C PHE A 53 -14.20 -21.78 -13.03
N LEU A 54 -14.80 -20.74 -13.64
CA LEU A 54 -15.69 -20.91 -14.81
C LEU A 54 -14.92 -21.33 -16.06
N ALA A 55 -13.75 -20.74 -16.32
CA ALA A 55 -12.99 -20.96 -17.54
C ALA A 55 -12.34 -22.34 -17.61
N THR A 56 -11.88 -22.85 -16.47
CA THR A 56 -11.13 -24.11 -16.42
C THR A 56 -11.99 -25.35 -16.20
N SER A 57 -13.32 -25.19 -15.99
CA SER A 57 -14.23 -26.30 -15.70
C SER A 57 -13.67 -27.27 -14.66
N PHE A 58 -13.13 -26.73 -13.56
CA PHE A 58 -12.49 -27.48 -12.45
C PHE A 58 -11.07 -28.03 -12.73
N LYS A 59 -10.43 -27.66 -13.82
CA LYS A 59 -9.01 -27.96 -14.03
C LYS A 59 -8.12 -26.93 -13.35
N SER A 60 -6.87 -27.32 -13.05
CA SER A 60 -5.88 -26.40 -12.50
C SER A 60 -5.61 -25.24 -13.48
N ILE A 61 -5.50 -24.02 -12.93
CA ILE A 61 -5.13 -22.84 -13.70
C ILE A 61 -3.66 -22.96 -14.09
N ASP A 62 -3.34 -22.53 -15.29
CA ASP A 62 -1.95 -22.47 -15.76
C ASP A 62 -1.13 -21.51 -14.89
N THR A 63 0.06 -21.94 -14.47
CA THR A 63 0.97 -21.20 -13.59
C THR A 63 1.33 -19.82 -14.18
N VAL A 64 1.53 -19.76 -15.49
CA VAL A 64 1.84 -18.50 -16.17
C VAL A 64 0.66 -17.52 -16.08
N ALA A 65 -0.57 -18.02 -16.27
CA ALA A 65 -1.77 -17.21 -16.12
C ALA A 65 -1.92 -16.67 -14.71
N MET A 66 -1.59 -17.44 -13.67
CA MET A 66 -1.61 -16.95 -12.27
C MET A 66 -0.67 -15.76 -12.06
N PHE A 67 0.57 -15.81 -12.58
CA PHE A 67 1.52 -14.69 -12.43
C PHE A 67 1.04 -13.42 -13.14
N TYR A 68 0.48 -13.53 -14.34
CA TYR A 68 -0.10 -12.35 -15.01
C TYR A 68 -1.23 -11.70 -14.21
N MET A 69 -1.96 -12.49 -13.50
CA MET A 69 -3.06 -12.04 -12.67
C MET A 69 -2.61 -11.34 -11.40
N GLU A 70 -1.62 -11.89 -10.72
CA GLU A 70 -0.98 -11.24 -9.58
C GLU A 70 -0.44 -9.88 -9.97
N ILE A 71 0.23 -9.78 -11.13
CA ILE A 71 0.69 -8.51 -11.69
C ILE A 71 -0.49 -7.55 -11.91
N PHE A 72 -1.55 -8.01 -12.54
CA PHE A 72 -2.73 -7.21 -12.82
C PHE A 72 -3.39 -6.72 -11.53
N ILE A 73 -3.62 -7.60 -10.57
CA ILE A 73 -4.22 -7.26 -9.27
C ILE A 73 -3.37 -6.22 -8.54
N SER A 74 -2.05 -6.42 -8.46
CA SER A 74 -1.13 -5.51 -7.80
C SER A 74 -1.14 -4.11 -8.42
N VAL A 75 -1.10 -4.02 -9.74
CA VAL A 75 -1.12 -2.74 -10.45
C VAL A 75 -2.47 -2.04 -10.26
N PHE A 76 -3.57 -2.74 -10.52
CA PHE A 76 -4.90 -2.13 -10.46
C PHE A 76 -5.32 -1.74 -9.05
N SER A 77 -4.97 -2.54 -8.03
CA SER A 77 -5.27 -2.20 -6.63
C SER A 77 -4.58 -0.92 -6.16
N ALA A 78 -3.40 -0.62 -6.68
CA ALA A 78 -2.67 0.60 -6.33
C ALA A 78 -3.12 1.82 -7.17
N PHE A 79 -3.16 1.65 -8.50
CA PHE A 79 -3.38 2.77 -9.40
C PHE A 79 -4.83 3.23 -9.47
N VAL A 80 -5.81 2.33 -9.43
CA VAL A 80 -7.22 2.72 -9.54
C VAL A 80 -7.67 3.55 -8.33
N PRO A 81 -7.53 3.11 -7.07
CA PRO A 81 -7.85 3.96 -5.93
C PRO A 81 -6.98 5.21 -5.86
N GLY A 82 -5.72 5.15 -6.29
CA GLY A 82 -4.82 6.30 -6.36
C GLY A 82 -5.34 7.38 -7.30
N LEU A 83 -5.76 7.02 -8.50
CA LEU A 83 -6.37 7.94 -9.46
C LEU A 83 -7.66 8.57 -8.88
N PHE A 84 -8.54 7.76 -8.31
CA PHE A 84 -9.76 8.27 -7.66
C PHE A 84 -9.43 9.24 -6.51
N TYR A 85 -8.41 8.92 -5.71
CA TYR A 85 -7.96 9.81 -4.65
C TYR A 85 -7.50 11.17 -5.20
N PHE A 86 -6.70 11.21 -6.27
CA PHE A 86 -6.26 12.46 -6.88
C PHE A 86 -7.41 13.25 -7.50
N LEU A 87 -8.34 12.57 -8.17
CA LEU A 87 -9.52 13.21 -8.76
C LEU A 87 -10.42 13.85 -7.69
N ILE A 88 -10.70 13.15 -6.60
CA ILE A 88 -11.55 13.63 -5.51
C ILE A 88 -10.86 14.72 -4.69
N SER A 89 -9.56 14.53 -4.38
CA SER A 89 -8.80 15.47 -3.56
C SER A 89 -8.40 16.73 -4.31
N ARG A 90 -8.51 16.74 -5.64
CA ARG A 90 -8.05 17.82 -6.55
C ARG A 90 -6.63 18.27 -6.28
N ARG A 91 -5.75 17.33 -5.90
CA ARG A 91 -4.34 17.59 -5.62
C ARG A 91 -3.50 17.30 -6.83
N SER A 92 -2.44 18.10 -7.01
CA SER A 92 -1.42 17.78 -8.00
C SER A 92 -0.61 16.55 -7.57
N ILE A 93 -0.35 15.67 -8.51
CA ILE A 93 0.50 14.49 -8.30
C ILE A 93 1.91 14.95 -7.91
N SER A 94 2.44 16.00 -8.56
CA SER A 94 3.77 16.56 -8.31
C SER A 94 3.95 17.13 -6.91
N ASP A 95 2.87 17.63 -6.29
CA ASP A 95 2.92 18.18 -4.93
C ASP A 95 2.89 17.09 -3.86
N THR A 96 2.32 15.95 -4.21
CA THR A 96 2.14 14.82 -3.30
C THR A 96 3.34 13.86 -3.39
N ILE A 97 3.77 13.53 -4.61
CA ILE A 97 4.89 12.63 -4.87
C ILE A 97 6.14 13.46 -5.13
N LYS A 98 6.91 13.72 -4.08
CA LYS A 98 8.20 14.41 -4.19
C LYS A 98 9.28 13.39 -4.48
N THR A 99 9.82 13.43 -5.69
CA THR A 99 11.00 12.66 -6.06
C THR A 99 12.27 13.46 -5.76
N SER A 100 13.18 12.89 -4.99
CA SER A 100 14.52 13.45 -4.75
C SER A 100 15.57 12.53 -5.34
N TYR A 101 16.62 13.12 -5.88
CA TYR A 101 17.76 12.35 -6.37
C TYR A 101 18.53 11.78 -5.18
N VAL A 102 18.67 10.45 -5.15
CA VAL A 102 19.47 9.72 -4.15
C VAL A 102 20.80 9.33 -4.78
N ARG A 103 21.90 9.52 -4.06
CA ARG A 103 23.23 9.09 -4.54
C ARG A 103 23.29 7.57 -4.63
N GLN A 104 23.99 7.06 -5.62
CA GLN A 104 24.09 5.59 -5.84
C GLN A 104 24.59 4.83 -4.59
N LYS A 105 25.53 5.40 -3.83
CA LYS A 105 26.03 4.78 -2.59
C LYS A 105 24.95 4.65 -1.52
N GLU A 106 24.11 5.67 -1.38
CA GLU A 106 23.00 5.67 -0.43
C GLU A 106 21.89 4.68 -0.87
N LEU A 107 21.67 4.56 -2.19
CA LEU A 107 20.74 3.60 -2.77
C LEU A 107 21.14 2.17 -2.42
N TRP A 108 22.41 1.80 -2.62
CA TRP A 108 22.89 0.47 -2.25
C TRP A 108 22.78 0.20 -0.75
N ALA A 109 23.08 1.19 0.09
CA ALA A 109 22.92 1.05 1.54
C ALA A 109 21.44 0.76 1.91
N ILE A 110 20.50 1.49 1.29
CA ILE A 110 19.05 1.28 1.51
C ILE A 110 18.64 -0.12 1.05
N VAL A 111 19.12 -0.58 -0.12
CA VAL A 111 18.84 -1.93 -0.62
C VAL A 111 19.32 -3.00 0.34
N PHE A 112 20.57 -2.91 0.84
CA PHE A 112 21.11 -3.89 1.79
C PHE A 112 20.34 -3.89 3.12
N VAL A 113 20.00 -2.72 3.64
CA VAL A 113 19.17 -2.62 4.86
C VAL A 113 17.78 -3.24 4.61
N GLY A 114 17.16 -2.94 3.47
CA GLY A 114 15.87 -3.52 3.09
C GLY A 114 15.92 -5.04 2.99
N MET A 115 16.97 -5.59 2.38
CA MET A 115 17.18 -7.06 2.31
C MET A 115 17.37 -7.67 3.71
N ALA A 116 18.15 -7.04 4.58
CA ALA A 116 18.34 -7.53 5.94
C ALA A 116 17.03 -7.54 6.73
N VAL A 117 16.24 -6.47 6.64
CA VAL A 117 14.91 -6.39 7.28
C VAL A 117 13.97 -7.47 6.72
N ALA A 118 13.95 -7.66 5.40
CA ALA A 118 13.14 -8.70 4.76
C ALA A 118 13.54 -10.11 5.24
N MET A 119 14.83 -10.40 5.36
CA MET A 119 15.30 -11.68 5.89
C MET A 119 14.85 -11.90 7.34
N VAL A 120 14.96 -10.90 8.20
CA VAL A 120 14.50 -10.99 9.59
C VAL A 120 12.98 -11.19 9.64
N ALA A 121 12.21 -10.45 8.84
CA ALA A 121 10.76 -10.59 8.78
C ALA A 121 10.34 -11.98 8.29
N ASN A 122 11.02 -12.51 7.26
CA ASN A 122 10.74 -13.85 6.76
C ASN A 122 11.03 -14.91 7.82
N THR A 123 12.19 -14.85 8.50
CA THR A 123 12.52 -15.77 9.59
C THR A 123 11.49 -15.70 10.72
N ALA A 124 11.06 -14.49 11.09
CA ALA A 124 10.02 -14.31 12.11
C ALA A 124 8.69 -14.93 11.67
N SER A 125 8.32 -14.77 10.41
CA SER A 125 7.11 -15.38 9.83
C SER A 125 7.18 -16.90 9.85
N GLU A 126 8.29 -17.50 9.49
CA GLU A 126 8.50 -18.96 9.55
C GLU A 126 8.42 -19.48 11.00
N MET A 127 9.00 -18.76 11.95
CA MET A 127 8.90 -19.12 13.37
C MET A 127 7.43 -19.09 13.85
N ILE A 128 6.67 -18.11 13.44
CA ILE A 128 5.24 -17.98 13.77
C ILE A 128 4.47 -19.16 13.13
N GLN A 129 4.68 -19.45 11.86
CA GLN A 129 4.01 -20.54 11.15
C GLN A 129 4.33 -21.89 11.79
N THR A 130 5.59 -22.13 12.17
CA THR A 130 6.00 -23.35 12.86
C THR A 130 5.29 -23.51 14.20
N ASN A 131 5.12 -22.44 14.96
CA ASN A 131 4.38 -22.48 16.20
C ASN A 131 2.87 -22.76 15.98
N PHE A 132 2.26 -22.16 14.95
CA PHE A 132 0.87 -22.45 14.60
C PHE A 132 0.66 -23.88 14.15
N SER A 133 1.60 -24.47 13.40
CA SER A 133 1.53 -25.88 13.02
C SER A 133 1.59 -26.82 14.21
N PHE A 134 2.32 -26.45 15.27
CA PHE A 134 2.36 -27.20 16.52
C PHE A 134 0.98 -27.26 17.23
N PHE A 135 0.17 -26.22 17.07
CA PHE A 135 -1.21 -26.20 17.55
C PHE A 135 -2.23 -26.83 16.59
N GLY A 136 -1.76 -27.55 15.56
CA GLY A 136 -2.60 -28.21 14.55
C GLY A 136 -3.23 -27.26 13.52
N LEU A 137 -2.86 -25.99 13.52
CA LEU A 137 -3.26 -25.00 12.52
C LEU A 137 -2.26 -25.06 11.35
N GLN A 138 -2.55 -25.92 10.38
CA GLN A 138 -1.74 -25.99 9.16
C GLN A 138 -2.14 -24.83 8.22
N ASN A 139 -1.13 -24.17 7.67
CA ASN A 139 -1.34 -23.20 6.60
C ASN A 139 -1.69 -23.98 5.30
N THR A 140 -2.98 -24.17 5.07
CA THR A 140 -3.49 -24.86 3.86
C THR A 140 -3.40 -23.97 2.60
N LEU A 141 -2.95 -22.71 2.75
CA LEU A 141 -2.80 -21.76 1.68
C LEU A 141 -1.38 -21.76 1.09
N ASP A 142 -0.76 -22.92 0.98
CA ASP A 142 0.51 -23.05 0.26
C ASP A 142 0.26 -22.91 -1.25
N MET A 143 -0.06 -21.67 -1.64
CA MET A 143 -0.19 -21.24 -3.04
C MET A 143 1.19 -20.94 -3.67
N THR A 144 2.25 -21.56 -3.18
CA THR A 144 3.54 -21.49 -3.86
C THR A 144 3.43 -22.26 -5.17
N SER A 145 3.01 -21.55 -6.21
CA SER A 145 3.11 -22.03 -7.57
C SER A 145 4.57 -22.34 -7.83
N LYS A 146 4.88 -23.63 -7.94
CA LYS A 146 6.25 -24.08 -8.22
C LYS A 146 6.58 -23.70 -9.64
N ALA A 147 7.38 -22.65 -9.80
CA ALA A 147 7.92 -22.26 -11.10
C ALA A 147 8.91 -23.34 -11.55
N ASN A 148 8.61 -24.01 -12.65
CA ASN A 148 9.40 -25.13 -13.17
C ASN A 148 10.18 -24.74 -14.44
N THR A 149 9.77 -23.70 -15.14
CA THR A 149 10.42 -23.21 -16.37
C THR A 149 11.15 -21.90 -16.12
N PRO A 150 12.19 -21.57 -16.90
CA PRO A 150 12.88 -20.27 -16.78
C PRO A 150 11.95 -19.07 -16.90
N LEU A 151 10.94 -19.16 -17.76
CA LEU A 151 9.91 -18.11 -17.93
C LEU A 151 9.08 -17.95 -16.66
N GLU A 152 8.64 -19.04 -16.06
CA GLU A 152 7.86 -19.02 -14.82
C GLU A 152 8.68 -18.44 -13.66
N ILE A 153 9.97 -18.74 -13.57
CA ILE A 153 10.86 -18.15 -12.55
C ILE A 153 10.94 -16.62 -12.72
N VAL A 154 11.12 -16.13 -13.94
CA VAL A 154 11.17 -14.70 -14.22
C VAL A 154 9.84 -14.04 -13.89
N LEU A 155 8.72 -14.62 -14.32
CA LEU A 155 7.38 -14.12 -14.01
C LEU A 155 7.08 -14.14 -12.51
N TYR A 156 7.51 -15.18 -11.81
CA TYR A 156 7.39 -15.28 -10.36
C TYR A 156 8.10 -14.12 -9.65
N ILE A 157 9.35 -13.84 -10.01
CA ILE A 157 10.09 -12.72 -9.43
C ILE A 157 9.40 -11.38 -9.73
N ILE A 158 8.92 -11.21 -10.96
CA ILE A 158 8.22 -9.98 -11.35
C ILE A 158 6.91 -9.82 -10.60
N SER A 159 6.09 -10.88 -10.52
CA SER A 159 4.76 -10.82 -9.90
C SER A 159 4.81 -10.69 -8.37
N THR A 160 5.76 -11.37 -7.72
CA THR A 160 5.82 -11.43 -6.25
C THR A 160 6.72 -10.37 -5.61
N ALA A 161 7.75 -9.89 -6.32
CA ALA A 161 8.70 -8.95 -5.76
C ALA A 161 8.69 -7.59 -6.46
N VAL A 162 8.84 -7.56 -7.79
CA VAL A 162 9.07 -6.28 -8.50
C VAL A 162 7.79 -5.45 -8.56
N VAL A 163 6.70 -6.02 -9.07
CA VAL A 163 5.45 -5.28 -9.29
C VAL A 163 4.76 -4.87 -7.99
N PRO A 164 4.58 -5.76 -6.99
CA PRO A 164 4.04 -5.35 -5.70
C PRO A 164 4.87 -4.25 -5.03
N ALA A 165 6.21 -4.36 -5.04
CA ALA A 165 7.06 -3.33 -4.45
C ALA A 165 6.83 -1.94 -5.07
N PHE A 166 6.72 -1.84 -6.40
CA PHE A 166 6.39 -0.58 -7.08
C PHE A 166 4.98 -0.10 -6.77
N ALA A 167 4.01 -0.99 -6.74
CA ALA A 167 2.61 -0.68 -6.45
C ALA A 167 2.45 -0.15 -5.01
N GLU A 168 3.06 -0.82 -4.05
CA GLU A 168 3.07 -0.42 -2.64
C GLU A 168 3.83 0.88 -2.43
N GLU A 169 5.00 1.05 -3.07
CA GLU A 169 5.77 2.29 -3.00
C GLU A 169 4.95 3.48 -3.51
N PHE A 170 4.23 3.31 -4.62
CA PHE A 170 3.32 4.33 -5.13
C PHE A 170 2.17 4.62 -4.16
N ALA A 171 1.50 3.61 -3.64
CA ALA A 171 0.35 3.75 -2.77
C ALA A 171 0.74 4.33 -1.39
N PHE A 172 1.71 3.72 -0.71
CA PHE A 172 2.03 4.08 0.66
C PHE A 172 3.03 5.23 0.76
N ARG A 173 4.12 5.20 0.00
CA ARG A 173 5.12 6.25 0.06
C ARG A 173 4.76 7.45 -0.82
N GLY A 174 4.21 7.20 -2.00
CA GLY A 174 3.74 8.27 -2.89
C GLY A 174 2.50 8.98 -2.32
N ILE A 175 1.40 8.29 -2.15
CA ILE A 175 0.12 8.92 -1.81
C ILE A 175 -0.02 9.13 -0.31
N LEU A 176 0.09 8.07 0.50
CA LEU A 176 -0.18 8.12 1.93
C LEU A 176 0.83 9.01 2.65
N MET A 177 2.12 8.66 2.60
CA MET A 177 3.17 9.41 3.26
C MET A 177 3.32 10.82 2.66
N GLY A 178 3.28 10.96 1.33
CA GLY A 178 3.36 12.25 0.65
C GLY A 178 2.27 13.22 1.10
N THR A 179 1.06 12.73 1.31
CA THR A 179 -0.04 13.54 1.84
C THR A 179 0.12 13.87 3.33
N LEU A 180 0.67 12.96 4.14
CA LEU A 180 0.84 13.15 5.59
C LEU A 180 2.02 14.05 5.95
N ARG A 181 3.05 14.16 5.12
CA ARG A 181 4.24 15.00 5.36
C ARG A 181 3.93 16.45 5.68
N ARG A 182 2.82 17.00 5.21
CA ARG A 182 2.37 18.36 5.56
C ARG A 182 2.05 18.55 7.05
N PHE A 183 1.86 17.45 7.80
CA PHE A 183 1.62 17.47 9.24
C PHE A 183 2.88 17.16 10.06
N GLY A 184 4.00 16.92 9.38
CA GLY A 184 5.32 16.61 9.94
C GLY A 184 5.85 15.26 9.44
N ASP A 185 7.16 15.21 9.19
CA ASP A 185 7.80 14.01 8.63
C ASP A 185 7.74 12.82 9.59
N ALA A 186 7.99 13.05 10.88
CA ALA A 186 7.91 11.98 11.90
C ALA A 186 6.51 11.40 12.00
N PHE A 187 5.47 12.25 11.99
CA PHE A 187 4.10 11.79 11.98
C PHE A 187 3.77 10.98 10.72
N ALA A 188 4.22 11.44 9.54
CA ALA A 188 4.00 10.74 8.28
C ALA A 188 4.63 9.35 8.28
N ILE A 189 5.87 9.23 8.77
CA ILE A 189 6.59 7.95 8.85
C ILE A 189 5.87 6.97 9.77
N ILE A 190 5.55 7.40 11.01
CA ILE A 190 4.89 6.55 12.00
C ILE A 190 3.50 6.10 11.50
N ALA A 191 2.70 7.04 11.01
CA ALA A 191 1.36 6.74 10.53
C ALA A 191 1.36 5.81 9.30
N SER A 192 2.32 5.97 8.38
CA SER A 192 2.44 5.09 7.22
C SER A 192 3.02 3.70 7.55
N ALA A 193 3.70 3.56 8.67
CA ALA A 193 4.22 2.26 9.13
C ALA A 193 3.18 1.42 9.89
N ILE A 194 2.10 2.05 10.37
CA ILE A 194 1.01 1.36 11.09
C ILE A 194 -0.03 0.77 10.11
N VAL A 195 -0.14 1.34 8.92
CA VAL A 195 -1.08 0.89 7.87
C VAL A 195 -0.46 -0.24 7.05
#